data_6327eb0be798631df49e1ef70a64fc0e
#
_entry.id   6327eb0be798631df49e1ef70a64fc0e
#
_cell.length_a   1.000
_cell.length_b   1.000
_cell.length_c   1.000
_cell.angle_alpha   90.00
_cell.angle_beta   90.00
_cell.angle_gamma   90.00
#
_symmetry.space_group_name_H-M   'P 1'
#
loop_
_entity.id
_entity.type
_entity.pdbx_description
1 polymer ?
#
loop_
_entity_poly.entity_id
_entity_poly.type
_entity_poly.pdbx_seq_one_letter_code
_entity_poly.pdbx_strand_id
1 'polypeptide(L)'
;DKLYQGLPPMIADSLPDKWGDSLFKAWLRDSNIPAKHITPIDHLSFIGNRAMGALEYEPAQNLGDSSFFSVDVQRLYDFARQVLNERETVVLNKENSILWQDLVKISSSPGGKHPKAIVAVNDVSGEVVSGQGVIPEGFRTYILKYDDHSDYPFAKLEYVYYRMAIDAGITMMPSELRTYGGVTHFLTER
;
A
#
# COMPACT_ATOMS: atom_id res chain seq x y z
N ASP A 1 22.74 -15.16 5.29
CA ASP A 1 21.89 -16.01 4.49
C ASP A 1 21.29 -15.20 3.32
N LYS A 2 21.53 -15.67 2.08
CA LYS A 2 21.07 -14.96 0.88
C LYS A 2 19.52 -14.88 0.80
N LEU A 3 18.83 -15.86 1.39
CA LEU A 3 17.37 -15.94 1.37
C LEU A 3 16.71 -14.77 2.11
N TYR A 4 17.30 -14.35 3.22
CA TYR A 4 16.76 -13.28 4.07
C TYR A 4 17.59 -12.00 4.01
N GLN A 5 18.41 -11.84 2.99
CA GLN A 5 19.27 -10.66 2.79
C GLN A 5 20.16 -10.32 4.01
N GLY A 6 20.54 -11.33 4.78
CA GLY A 6 21.35 -11.17 5.98
C GLY A 6 20.60 -10.82 7.25
N LEU A 7 19.28 -10.68 7.19
CA LEU A 7 18.41 -10.39 8.34
C LEU A 7 17.86 -11.67 8.99
N PRO A 8 17.46 -11.63 10.27
CA PRO A 8 16.60 -12.66 10.84
C PRO A 8 15.28 -12.79 10.06
N PRO A 9 14.74 -14.02 9.89
CA PRO A 9 13.52 -14.25 9.07
C PRO A 9 12.34 -13.35 9.45
N MET A 10 12.08 -13.17 10.74
CA MET A 10 11.01 -12.32 11.26
C MET A 10 11.14 -10.85 10.84
N ILE A 11 12.37 -10.34 10.77
CA ILE A 11 12.63 -8.97 10.32
C ILE A 11 12.59 -8.89 8.79
N ALA A 12 13.11 -9.89 8.10
CA ALA A 12 13.10 -9.96 6.66
C ALA A 12 11.68 -10.00 6.07
N ASP A 13 10.71 -10.55 6.80
CA ASP A 13 9.29 -10.58 6.43
C ASP A 13 8.67 -9.16 6.31
N SER A 14 9.27 -8.19 6.98
CA SER A 14 8.84 -6.78 6.88
C SER A 14 9.43 -6.05 5.66
N LEU A 15 10.38 -6.66 4.94
CA LEU A 15 10.95 -6.01 3.75
C LEU A 15 9.88 -5.84 2.66
N PRO A 16 9.94 -4.74 1.89
CA PRO A 16 8.96 -4.48 0.88
C PRO A 16 9.04 -5.52 -0.25
N ASP A 17 7.90 -6.01 -0.67
CA ASP A 17 7.73 -6.78 -1.91
C ASP A 17 7.82 -5.87 -3.14
N LYS A 18 7.55 -6.44 -4.33
CA LYS A 18 7.72 -5.73 -5.60
C LYS A 18 7.01 -4.38 -5.66
N TRP A 19 5.82 -4.27 -5.11
CA TRP A 19 5.09 -3.00 -5.06
C TRP A 19 5.77 -1.99 -4.13
N GLY A 20 6.03 -2.38 -2.89
CA GLY A 20 6.72 -1.53 -1.92
C GLY A 20 8.14 -1.13 -2.37
N ASP A 21 8.87 -2.03 -3.03
CA ASP A 21 10.19 -1.75 -3.61
C ASP A 21 10.10 -0.72 -4.76
N SER A 22 9.04 -0.76 -5.57
CA SER A 22 8.80 0.25 -6.59
C SER A 22 8.56 1.64 -5.99
N LEU A 23 7.80 1.71 -4.89
CA LEU A 23 7.59 2.96 -4.14
C LEU A 23 8.89 3.46 -3.50
N PHE A 24 9.66 2.57 -2.88
CA PHE A 24 10.95 2.92 -2.29
C PHE A 24 11.93 3.48 -3.33
N LYS A 25 12.06 2.82 -4.47
CA LYS A 25 12.92 3.29 -5.58
C LYS A 25 12.49 4.64 -6.13
N ALA A 26 11.18 4.88 -6.23
CA ALA A 26 10.67 6.17 -6.66
C ALA A 26 10.93 7.25 -5.61
N TRP A 27 10.79 6.92 -4.30
CA TRP A 27 11.16 7.82 -3.21
C TRP A 27 12.63 8.19 -3.21
N LEU A 28 13.54 7.24 -3.45
CA LEU A 28 14.97 7.51 -3.56
C LEU A 28 15.28 8.52 -4.68
N ARG A 29 14.61 8.35 -5.84
CA ARG A 29 14.78 9.26 -6.98
C ARG A 29 14.29 10.67 -6.66
N ASP A 30 13.12 10.79 -6.04
CA ASP A 30 12.55 12.07 -5.63
C ASP A 30 13.44 12.80 -4.61
N SER A 31 13.99 12.04 -3.68
CA SER A 31 14.90 12.54 -2.63
C SER A 31 16.35 12.76 -3.13
N ASN A 32 16.64 12.52 -4.42
CA ASN A 32 17.99 12.55 -4.99
C ASN A 32 19.01 11.66 -4.22
N ILE A 33 18.56 10.54 -3.67
CA ILE A 33 19.40 9.58 -2.95
C ILE A 33 19.93 8.54 -3.95
N PRO A 34 21.26 8.41 -4.10
CA PRO A 34 21.84 7.43 -5.01
C PRO A 34 21.52 6.00 -4.58
N ALA A 35 20.96 5.20 -5.49
CA ALA A 35 20.62 3.79 -5.22
C ALA A 35 21.85 2.85 -5.05
N LYS A 36 23.07 3.36 -5.19
CA LYS A 36 24.30 2.54 -5.30
C LYS A 36 24.70 1.77 -4.04
N HIS A 37 24.16 2.13 -2.86
CA HIS A 37 24.53 1.52 -1.58
C HIS A 37 23.32 1.19 -0.71
N ILE A 38 22.18 0.94 -1.32
CA ILE A 38 20.97 0.59 -0.60
C ILE A 38 21.09 -0.77 0.04
N THR A 39 20.76 -0.85 1.31
CA THR A 39 20.78 -2.04 2.15
C THR A 39 19.38 -2.41 2.62
N PRO A 40 19.16 -3.63 3.13
CA PRO A 40 17.90 -3.99 3.78
C PRO A 40 17.51 -3.06 4.95
N ILE A 41 18.48 -2.48 5.64
CA ILE A 41 18.24 -1.53 6.75
C ILE A 41 17.60 -0.23 6.22
N ASP A 42 18.01 0.23 5.04
CA ASP A 42 17.40 1.43 4.43
C ASP A 42 15.92 1.20 4.09
N HIS A 43 15.57 -0.01 3.65
CA HIS A 43 14.17 -0.40 3.44
C HIS A 43 13.38 -0.41 4.76
N LEU A 44 13.95 -0.98 5.83
CA LEU A 44 13.30 -0.99 7.15
C LEU A 44 13.11 0.43 7.70
N SER A 45 14.12 1.28 7.57
CA SER A 45 14.04 2.69 7.94
C SER A 45 12.96 3.45 7.13
N PHE A 46 12.84 3.14 5.82
CA PHE A 46 11.78 3.70 4.98
C PHE A 46 10.38 3.23 5.42
N ILE A 47 10.21 1.97 5.81
CA ILE A 47 8.95 1.45 6.35
C ILE A 47 8.63 2.09 7.70
N GLY A 48 9.61 2.16 8.61
CA GLY A 48 9.49 2.80 9.92
C GLY A 48 8.32 2.24 10.74
N ASN A 49 7.46 3.13 11.21
CA ASN A 49 6.26 2.81 11.99
C ASN A 49 5.02 2.48 11.11
N ARG A 50 5.18 2.36 9.80
CA ARG A 50 4.10 2.03 8.85
C ARG A 50 4.03 0.54 8.51
N ALA A 51 4.84 -0.30 9.16
CA ALA A 51 4.80 -1.74 8.98
C ALA A 51 3.39 -2.31 9.22
N MET A 52 3.04 -3.36 8.47
CA MET A 52 1.73 -4.03 8.61
C MET A 52 1.60 -4.87 9.87
N GLY A 53 2.72 -5.31 10.44
CA GLY A 53 2.78 -6.19 11.61
C GLY A 53 2.94 -5.43 12.92
N ALA A 54 3.42 -6.15 13.93
CA ALA A 54 3.68 -5.63 15.26
C ALA A 54 5.09 -5.01 15.42
N LEU A 55 5.89 -5.02 14.35
CA LEU A 55 7.25 -4.47 14.37
C LEU A 55 7.25 -3.05 13.84
N GLU A 56 7.94 -2.17 14.54
CA GLU A 56 8.25 -0.82 14.13
C GLU A 56 9.77 -0.66 14.06
N TYR A 57 10.25 0.19 13.17
CA TYR A 57 11.67 0.37 12.90
C TYR A 57 12.10 1.81 13.15
N GLU A 58 13.14 1.97 13.96
CA GLU A 58 13.77 3.26 14.26
C GLU A 58 15.28 3.21 13.96
N PRO A 59 15.84 4.31 13.41
CA PRO A 59 15.19 5.56 13.04
C PRO A 59 14.34 5.41 11.77
N ALA A 60 13.13 5.96 11.80
CA ALA A 60 12.25 6.00 10.63
C ALA A 60 12.59 7.17 9.71
N GLN A 61 12.48 6.97 8.40
CA GLN A 61 12.54 8.07 7.44
C GLN A 61 11.31 8.96 7.62
N ASN A 62 11.55 10.27 7.74
CA ASN A 62 10.47 11.25 7.86
C ASN A 62 9.83 11.47 6.48
N LEU A 63 8.68 10.83 6.24
CA LEU A 63 7.87 11.02 5.05
C LEU A 63 6.76 12.08 5.26
N GLY A 64 6.96 12.97 6.21
CA GLY A 64 5.98 13.96 6.66
C GLY A 64 5.05 13.40 7.73
N ASP A 65 4.16 14.27 8.22
CA ASP A 65 3.23 13.94 9.30
C ASP A 65 2.34 12.75 8.89
N SER A 66 2.21 11.75 9.76
CA SER A 66 1.30 10.61 9.64
C SER A 66 -0.13 10.98 10.03
N SER A 67 -0.47 12.27 9.91
CA SER A 67 -1.82 12.73 10.18
C SER A 67 -2.84 12.08 9.24
N PHE A 68 -3.99 11.85 9.80
CA PHE A 68 -5.19 11.51 9.10
C PHE A 68 -5.45 12.47 7.91
N PHE A 69 -5.66 11.92 6.72
CA PHE A 69 -5.99 12.71 5.53
C PHE A 69 -7.03 11.98 4.68
N SER A 70 -7.85 12.76 3.97
CA SER A 70 -8.84 12.23 3.03
C SER A 70 -8.15 11.60 1.82
N VAL A 71 -8.63 10.44 1.39
CA VAL A 71 -8.07 9.66 0.29
C VAL A 71 -9.01 9.70 -0.90
N ASP A 72 -8.58 10.31 -1.99
CA ASP A 72 -9.21 10.15 -3.29
C ASP A 72 -8.67 8.85 -3.93
N VAL A 73 -9.43 7.77 -3.78
CA VAL A 73 -9.04 6.42 -4.24
C VAL A 73 -8.79 6.42 -5.75
N GLN A 74 -9.59 7.13 -6.55
CA GLN A 74 -9.43 7.15 -8.00
C GLN A 74 -8.13 7.83 -8.40
N ARG A 75 -7.84 8.99 -7.84
CA ARG A 75 -6.60 9.73 -8.14
C ARG A 75 -5.35 8.94 -7.72
N LEU A 76 -5.40 8.31 -6.54
CA LEU A 76 -4.28 7.47 -6.08
C LEU A 76 -4.11 6.21 -6.95
N TYR A 77 -5.20 5.61 -7.39
CA TYR A 77 -5.17 4.47 -8.30
C TYR A 77 -4.55 4.85 -9.65
N ASP A 78 -4.99 5.95 -10.25
CA ASP A 78 -4.43 6.42 -11.54
C ASP A 78 -2.95 6.72 -11.41
N PHE A 79 -2.54 7.30 -10.29
CA PHE A 79 -1.14 7.58 -10.01
C PHE A 79 -0.33 6.29 -9.74
N ALA A 80 -0.87 5.32 -9.01
CA ALA A 80 -0.24 4.02 -8.78
C ALA A 80 0.01 3.28 -10.10
N ARG A 81 -0.92 3.37 -11.05
CA ARG A 81 -0.74 2.81 -12.40
C ARG A 81 0.41 3.49 -13.17
N GLN A 82 0.54 4.80 -13.05
CA GLN A 82 1.68 5.51 -13.65
C GLN A 82 3.00 5.01 -13.07
N VAL A 83 3.10 4.88 -11.74
CA VAL A 83 4.30 4.34 -11.08
C VAL A 83 4.67 2.94 -11.56
N LEU A 84 3.67 2.09 -11.84
CA LEU A 84 3.91 0.73 -12.36
C LEU A 84 4.32 0.70 -13.83
N ASN A 85 3.70 1.53 -14.66
CA ASN A 85 3.87 1.50 -16.11
C ASN A 85 5.12 2.29 -16.56
N GLU A 86 5.42 3.37 -15.87
CA GLU A 86 6.58 4.20 -16.17
C GLU A 86 7.81 3.70 -15.42
N ARG A 87 8.48 2.70 -15.99
CA ARG A 87 9.72 2.16 -15.43
C ARG A 87 10.85 3.18 -15.28
N GLU A 88 10.73 4.39 -15.85
CA GLU A 88 11.83 5.33 -15.94
C GLU A 88 11.58 6.77 -15.49
N THR A 89 10.37 7.35 -15.53
CA THR A 89 10.22 8.78 -15.16
C THR A 89 8.79 9.19 -14.80
N VAL A 90 8.40 9.05 -13.54
CA VAL A 90 7.29 9.88 -13.04
C VAL A 90 7.86 11.28 -12.80
N VAL A 91 7.48 12.25 -13.64
CA VAL A 91 7.84 13.66 -13.43
C VAL A 91 6.98 14.20 -12.28
N LEU A 92 7.59 14.40 -11.12
CA LEU A 92 6.92 14.97 -9.96
C LEU A 92 6.78 16.49 -10.17
N ASN A 93 5.58 16.92 -10.56
CA ASN A 93 5.16 18.31 -10.41
C ASN A 93 4.60 18.52 -8.99
N LYS A 94 4.30 19.76 -8.57
CA LYS A 94 3.80 20.05 -7.23
C LYS A 94 2.53 19.27 -6.87
N GLU A 95 1.65 19.04 -7.81
CA GLU A 95 0.39 18.32 -7.60
C GLU A 95 0.62 16.82 -7.44
N ASN A 96 1.48 16.24 -8.27
CA ASN A 96 1.88 14.83 -8.17
C ASN A 96 2.74 14.54 -6.93
N SER A 97 3.45 15.55 -6.39
CA SER A 97 4.26 15.39 -5.18
C SER A 97 3.39 15.09 -3.94
N ILE A 98 2.22 15.72 -3.82
CA ILE A 98 1.29 15.43 -2.72
C ILE A 98 0.72 14.02 -2.87
N LEU A 99 0.22 13.68 -4.04
CA LEU A 99 -0.30 12.32 -4.33
C LEU A 99 0.76 11.25 -4.12
N TRP A 100 2.00 11.55 -4.47
CA TRP A 100 3.14 10.68 -4.24
C TRP A 100 3.36 10.41 -2.75
N GLN A 101 3.39 11.47 -1.93
CA GLN A 101 3.56 11.34 -0.47
C GLN A 101 2.41 10.54 0.14
N ASP A 102 1.18 10.81 -0.26
CA ASP A 102 0.00 10.10 0.21
C ASP A 102 0.06 8.62 -0.17
N LEU A 103 0.39 8.32 -1.44
CA LEU A 103 0.54 6.95 -1.91
C LEU A 103 1.62 6.19 -1.12
N VAL A 104 2.77 6.81 -0.91
CA VAL A 104 3.87 6.20 -0.14
C VAL A 104 3.44 5.93 1.30
N LYS A 105 2.75 6.88 1.94
CA LYS A 105 2.29 6.72 3.33
C LYS A 105 1.38 5.51 3.51
N ILE A 106 0.39 5.31 2.63
CA ILE A 106 -0.63 4.27 2.80
C ILE A 106 -0.32 2.95 2.08
N SER A 107 0.67 2.91 1.22
CA SER A 107 0.95 1.77 0.34
C SER A 107 2.31 1.12 0.54
N SER A 108 3.20 1.70 1.35
CA SER A 108 4.61 1.24 1.44
C SER A 108 4.79 -0.06 2.22
N SER A 109 3.85 -0.43 3.10
CA SER A 109 4.00 -1.56 4.00
C SER A 109 3.29 -2.85 3.57
N PRO A 110 2.12 -2.84 2.88
CA PRO A 110 1.48 -4.08 2.52
C PRO A 110 2.29 -4.85 1.49
N GLY A 111 2.72 -6.07 1.83
CA GLY A 111 3.46 -6.96 0.94
C GLY A 111 2.70 -7.39 -0.31
N GLY A 112 3.41 -7.90 -1.33
CA GLY A 112 2.87 -8.46 -2.56
C GLY A 112 3.14 -7.64 -3.82
N LYS A 113 2.89 -8.28 -4.97
CA LYS A 113 3.23 -7.74 -6.29
C LYS A 113 2.30 -6.62 -6.76
N HIS A 114 1.00 -6.74 -6.43
CA HIS A 114 -0.03 -5.83 -6.95
C HIS A 114 -0.16 -4.58 -6.09
N PRO A 115 -0.49 -3.43 -6.70
CA PRO A 115 -0.71 -2.17 -5.98
C PRO A 115 -1.82 -2.31 -4.95
N LYS A 116 -1.56 -1.82 -3.75
CA LYS A 116 -2.52 -1.82 -2.66
C LYS A 116 -2.27 -0.68 -1.69
N ALA A 117 -3.26 -0.36 -0.89
CA ALA A 117 -3.20 0.70 0.10
C ALA A 117 -3.91 0.28 1.39
N ILE A 118 -3.48 0.83 2.52
CA ILE A 118 -4.21 0.73 3.78
C ILE A 118 -5.08 1.98 3.91
N VAL A 119 -6.38 1.77 3.90
CA VAL A 119 -7.38 2.83 3.99
C VAL A 119 -8.35 2.58 5.15
N ALA A 120 -8.99 3.62 5.63
CA ALA A 120 -10.13 3.48 6.52
C ALA A 120 -11.37 4.10 5.85
N VAL A 121 -12.50 3.44 5.98
CA VAL A 121 -13.74 3.80 5.31
C VAL A 121 -14.85 3.95 6.33
N ASN A 122 -15.58 5.05 6.22
CA ASN A 122 -16.84 5.24 6.93
C ASN A 122 -17.99 4.70 6.06
N ASP A 123 -18.63 3.64 6.50
CA ASP A 123 -19.67 2.97 5.71
C ASP A 123 -20.96 3.76 5.61
N VAL A 124 -21.15 4.77 6.47
CA VAL A 124 -22.36 5.62 6.44
C VAL A 124 -22.18 6.77 5.46
N SER A 125 -21.05 7.48 5.51
CA SER A 125 -20.76 8.61 4.62
C SER A 125 -20.13 8.21 3.29
N GLY A 126 -19.48 7.03 3.23
CA GLY A 126 -18.67 6.61 2.10
C GLY A 126 -17.28 7.28 2.05
N GLU A 127 -16.96 8.08 3.05
CA GLU A 127 -15.67 8.77 3.13
C GLU A 127 -14.53 7.77 3.28
N VAL A 128 -13.44 8.02 2.55
CA VAL A 128 -12.22 7.22 2.60
C VAL A 128 -11.07 8.09 3.09
N VAL A 129 -10.30 7.55 4.02
CA VAL A 129 -9.19 8.25 4.64
C VAL A 129 -7.97 7.34 4.77
N SER A 130 -6.82 7.90 5.12
CA SER A 130 -5.64 7.10 5.46
C SER A 130 -5.97 6.06 6.54
N GLY A 131 -5.62 4.81 6.31
CA GLY A 131 -5.73 3.72 7.28
C GLY A 131 -4.51 3.58 8.19
N GLN A 132 -3.61 4.55 8.19
CA GLN A 132 -2.43 4.61 9.03
C GLN A 132 -2.67 5.56 10.23
N GLY A 133 -2.02 5.24 11.37
CA GLY A 133 -2.16 6.03 12.59
C GLY A 133 -3.47 5.80 13.33
N VAL A 134 -3.97 6.84 14.00
CA VAL A 134 -5.21 6.77 14.79
C VAL A 134 -6.42 6.88 13.87
N ILE A 135 -7.23 5.85 13.83
CA ILE A 135 -8.44 5.80 13.00
C ILE A 135 -9.60 6.45 13.74
N PRO A 136 -10.35 7.38 13.12
CA PRO A 136 -11.50 8.02 13.75
C PRO A 136 -12.63 7.02 14.05
N GLU A 137 -13.46 7.38 15.04
CA GLU A 137 -14.67 6.61 15.33
C GLU A 137 -15.61 6.55 14.10
N GLY A 138 -16.22 5.40 13.87
CA GLY A 138 -17.10 5.17 12.74
C GLY A 138 -16.41 4.75 11.43
N PHE A 139 -15.07 4.65 11.44
CA PHE A 139 -14.32 4.13 10.29
C PHE A 139 -13.84 2.70 10.56
N ARG A 140 -13.82 1.88 9.53
CA ARG A 140 -13.20 0.55 9.53
C ARG A 140 -11.99 0.52 8.62
N THR A 141 -10.93 -0.17 9.05
CA THR A 141 -9.67 -0.25 8.31
C THR A 141 -9.70 -1.42 7.32
N TYR A 142 -9.22 -1.16 6.11
CA TYR A 142 -9.15 -2.13 5.03
C TYR A 142 -7.78 -2.13 4.35
N ILE A 143 -7.41 -3.28 3.82
CA ILE A 143 -6.44 -3.38 2.75
C ILE A 143 -7.23 -3.28 1.44
N LEU A 144 -7.05 -2.18 0.74
CA LEU A 144 -7.62 -1.96 -0.59
C LEU A 144 -6.61 -2.46 -1.62
N LYS A 145 -6.98 -3.42 -2.45
CA LYS A 145 -6.21 -3.91 -3.59
C LYS A 145 -6.77 -3.31 -4.86
N TYR A 146 -5.95 -2.54 -5.54
CA TYR A 146 -6.33 -1.93 -6.80
C TYR A 146 -6.46 -2.98 -7.90
N ASP A 147 -7.50 -2.87 -8.73
CA ASP A 147 -7.54 -3.64 -9.98
C ASP A 147 -6.51 -3.05 -10.95
N ASP A 148 -5.61 -3.86 -11.47
CA ASP A 148 -4.51 -3.38 -12.30
C ASP A 148 -4.88 -3.23 -13.79
N HIS A 149 -6.18 -3.36 -14.14
CA HIS A 149 -6.68 -3.33 -15.51
C HIS A 149 -5.90 -4.25 -16.47
N SER A 150 -5.35 -5.33 -15.96
CA SER A 150 -4.84 -6.40 -16.80
C SER A 150 -6.00 -7.07 -17.54
N ASP A 151 -5.69 -7.98 -18.48
CA ASP A 151 -6.69 -8.79 -19.19
C ASP A 151 -7.56 -9.64 -18.24
N TYR A 152 -7.19 -9.66 -16.95
CA TYR A 152 -7.87 -10.43 -15.90
C TYR A 152 -8.41 -9.49 -14.82
N PRO A 153 -9.69 -9.64 -14.41
CA PRO A 153 -10.32 -8.85 -13.37
C PRO A 153 -9.90 -9.36 -11.99
N PHE A 154 -8.67 -9.05 -11.56
CA PHE A 154 -8.08 -9.58 -10.32
C PHE A 154 -8.91 -9.29 -9.07
N ALA A 155 -9.47 -8.08 -8.94
CA ALA A 155 -10.33 -7.74 -7.81
C ALA A 155 -11.54 -8.69 -7.70
N LYS A 156 -12.19 -8.98 -8.82
CA LYS A 156 -13.34 -9.90 -8.87
C LYS A 156 -12.92 -11.34 -8.62
N LEU A 157 -11.75 -11.76 -9.14
CA LEU A 157 -11.22 -13.10 -8.89
C LEU A 157 -10.91 -13.31 -7.40
N GLU A 158 -10.26 -12.35 -6.74
CA GLU A 158 -10.00 -12.42 -5.30
C GLU A 158 -11.31 -12.51 -4.50
N TYR A 159 -12.33 -11.76 -4.90
CA TYR A 159 -13.64 -11.84 -4.25
C TYR A 159 -14.32 -13.20 -4.46
N VAL A 160 -14.21 -13.79 -5.64
CA VAL A 160 -14.73 -15.14 -5.88
C VAL A 160 -14.02 -16.16 -4.98
N TYR A 161 -12.70 -16.13 -4.88
CA TYR A 161 -11.96 -17.01 -3.97
C TYR A 161 -12.34 -16.79 -2.51
N TYR A 162 -12.54 -15.54 -2.08
CA TYR A 162 -13.06 -15.24 -0.76
C TYR A 162 -14.42 -15.92 -0.54
N ARG A 163 -15.37 -15.78 -1.48
CA ARG A 163 -16.69 -16.41 -1.38
C ARG A 163 -16.59 -17.93 -1.33
N MET A 164 -15.76 -18.53 -2.18
CA MET A 164 -15.53 -19.99 -2.16
C MET A 164 -14.99 -20.46 -0.81
N ALA A 165 -14.07 -19.72 -0.20
CA ALA A 165 -13.53 -20.05 1.11
C ALA A 165 -14.61 -19.98 2.20
N ILE A 166 -15.45 -18.95 2.20
CA ILE A 166 -16.58 -18.83 3.13
C ILE A 166 -17.58 -19.99 2.94
N ASP A 167 -17.95 -20.29 1.70
CA ASP A 167 -18.88 -21.39 1.38
C ASP A 167 -18.30 -22.76 1.78
N ALA A 168 -16.98 -22.90 1.79
CA ALA A 168 -16.28 -24.09 2.31
C ALA A 168 -16.13 -24.11 3.83
N GLY A 169 -16.67 -23.11 4.56
CA GLY A 169 -16.61 -23.02 6.02
C GLY A 169 -15.28 -22.49 6.57
N ILE A 170 -14.45 -21.89 5.75
CA ILE A 170 -13.19 -21.25 6.20
C ILE A 170 -13.52 -19.88 6.78
N THR A 171 -13.05 -19.62 8.00
CA THR A 171 -13.14 -18.28 8.61
C THR A 171 -12.13 -17.34 7.96
N MET A 172 -12.64 -16.27 7.35
CA MET A 172 -11.84 -15.22 6.72
C MET A 172 -12.28 -13.85 7.20
N MET A 173 -11.39 -12.87 7.08
CA MET A 173 -11.73 -11.47 7.32
C MET A 173 -12.79 -11.02 6.32
N PRO A 174 -13.79 -10.21 6.76
CA PRO A 174 -14.80 -9.68 5.86
C PRO A 174 -14.18 -8.99 4.66
N SER A 175 -14.65 -9.33 3.48
CA SER A 175 -14.12 -8.79 2.23
C SER A 175 -15.24 -8.43 1.28
N GLU A 176 -15.04 -7.38 0.50
CA GLU A 176 -16.05 -6.82 -0.40
C GLU A 176 -15.44 -6.23 -1.67
N LEU A 177 -16.31 -5.93 -2.63
CA LEU A 177 -15.96 -5.14 -3.80
C LEU A 177 -16.52 -3.73 -3.64
N ARG A 178 -15.70 -2.71 -3.90
CA ARG A 178 -16.14 -1.31 -3.98
C ARG A 178 -15.69 -0.69 -5.28
N THR A 179 -16.53 0.20 -5.81
CA THR A 179 -16.27 0.90 -7.07
C THR A 179 -15.98 2.37 -6.79
N TYR A 180 -14.83 2.83 -7.25
CA TYR A 180 -14.41 4.23 -7.20
C TYR A 180 -14.07 4.67 -8.63
N GLY A 181 -14.63 5.78 -9.08
CA GLY A 181 -14.39 6.31 -10.43
C GLY A 181 -14.69 5.33 -11.58
N GLY A 182 -15.62 4.38 -11.37
CA GLY A 182 -15.97 3.35 -12.36
C GLY A 182 -15.08 2.11 -12.34
N VAL A 183 -14.03 2.06 -11.52
CA VAL A 183 -13.14 0.91 -11.33
C VAL A 183 -13.50 0.16 -10.06
N THR A 184 -13.65 -1.15 -10.15
CA THR A 184 -13.97 -2.02 -9.01
C THR A 184 -12.71 -2.57 -8.38
N HIS A 185 -12.56 -2.36 -7.09
CA HIS A 185 -11.43 -2.81 -6.28
C HIS A 185 -11.87 -3.83 -5.24
N PHE A 186 -10.93 -4.64 -4.76
CA PHE A 186 -11.15 -5.60 -3.67
C PHE A 186 -10.69 -4.99 -2.35
N LEU A 187 -11.55 -5.06 -1.34
CA LEU A 187 -11.25 -4.61 0.02
C LEU A 187 -11.36 -5.79 0.98
N THR A 188 -10.39 -5.95 1.87
CA THR A 188 -10.47 -6.89 2.98
C THR A 188 -10.25 -6.15 4.29
N GLU A 189 -11.13 -6.38 5.27
CA GLU A 189 -11.05 -5.75 6.60
C GLU A 189 -9.76 -6.18 7.30
N ARG A 190 -9.15 -5.24 8.06
CA ARG A 190 -7.89 -5.43 8.78
C ARG A 190 -8.11 -5.45 10.29
#